data_4726e5f0eb864b849f0a59b69edd06ab
#
_entry.id   4726e5f0eb864b849f0a59b69edd06ab
#
_cell.length_a   1.000
_cell.length_b   1.000
_cell.length_c   1.000
_cell.angle_alpha   90.00
_cell.angle_beta   90.00
_cell.angle_gamma   90.00
#
_symmetry.space_group_name_H-M   'P 1'
#
loop_
_entity.id
_entity.type
_entity.pdbx_description
1 polymer ?
#
loop_
_entity_poly.entity_id
_entity_poly.type
_entity_poly.pdbx_seq_one_letter_code
_entity_poly.pdbx_strand_id
1 'polypeptide(L)'
;MALDPALHRLIEDKLAHTRARQWEMPIADVRKGFRDFWTPAITGQPPAPERVEDLTIPGPAGGLRARLYASRRDRRDPLLVFYHGGGYVKGGIDESDVFCRRLAIATRHAVVSVDYRLAPEYPFPAAVDDAIASAAWLSSHANELGARTGPLVLSGESAGGNLAAVTCSRARADSRMAIRSQVLLQPVLDFTLSCASMALSASECLVPRDDLEWYYRMYYGGSDRKSPDVSPLFAPDLAGLPAALIVTAEYDTLRDEGAKYVGLLQSAGVDVRCTCYPGMVHGFQQMAGLVTAAQDVVEEIAAFVNPATGIAV
;
A
#
# COMPACT_ATOMS: atom_id res chain seq x y z
N MET A 1 5.56 11.80 -20.03
CA MET A 1 6.80 11.14 -20.57
C MET A 1 6.38 9.85 -21.24
N ALA A 2 7.18 9.22 -22.11
CA ALA A 2 6.83 7.89 -22.63
C ALA A 2 6.90 6.84 -21.52
N LEU A 3 6.10 5.77 -21.63
CA LEU A 3 6.18 4.60 -20.77
C LEU A 3 7.61 4.02 -20.79
N ASP A 4 8.13 3.65 -19.63
CA ASP A 4 9.48 3.07 -19.53
C ASP A 4 9.59 1.81 -20.41
N PRO A 5 10.67 1.65 -21.19
CA PRO A 5 10.80 0.52 -22.13
C PRO A 5 10.80 -0.86 -21.46
N ALA A 6 11.31 -1.00 -20.22
CA ALA A 6 11.26 -2.26 -19.50
C ALA A 6 9.85 -2.60 -19.06
N LEU A 7 9.10 -1.59 -18.62
CA LEU A 7 7.70 -1.74 -18.20
C LEU A 7 6.78 -1.97 -19.41
N HIS A 8 7.06 -1.34 -20.54
CA HIS A 8 6.33 -1.60 -21.79
C HIS A 8 6.46 -3.08 -22.19
N ARG A 9 7.69 -3.62 -22.22
CA ARG A 9 7.92 -5.06 -22.51
C ARG A 9 7.21 -5.95 -21.49
N LEU A 10 7.23 -5.60 -20.19
CA LEU A 10 6.52 -6.36 -19.16
C LEU A 10 5.01 -6.43 -19.42
N ILE A 11 4.41 -5.34 -19.86
CA ILE A 11 2.98 -5.29 -20.23
C ILE A 11 2.71 -6.14 -21.47
N GLU A 12 3.54 -6.01 -22.51
CA GLU A 12 3.41 -6.82 -23.73
C GLU A 12 3.51 -8.32 -23.43
N ASP A 13 4.51 -8.74 -22.62
CA ASP A 13 4.68 -10.12 -22.18
C ASP A 13 3.47 -10.62 -21.37
N LYS A 14 2.95 -9.81 -20.45
CA LYS A 14 1.73 -10.12 -19.71
C LYS A 14 0.56 -10.35 -20.65
N LEU A 15 0.33 -9.45 -21.60
CA LEU A 15 -0.78 -9.55 -22.55
C LEU A 15 -0.65 -10.77 -23.46
N ALA A 16 0.56 -11.06 -23.96
CA ALA A 16 0.83 -12.21 -24.83
C ALA A 16 0.58 -13.56 -24.13
N HIS A 17 0.79 -13.63 -22.81
CA HIS A 17 0.62 -14.86 -22.03
C HIS A 17 -0.74 -14.95 -21.30
N THR A 18 -1.53 -13.88 -21.28
CA THR A 18 -2.87 -13.88 -20.66
C THR A 18 -3.87 -14.58 -21.58
N ARG A 19 -4.26 -15.81 -21.23
CA ARG A 19 -5.21 -16.64 -21.99
C ARG A 19 -6.66 -16.47 -21.54
N ALA A 20 -6.87 -16.06 -20.30
CA ALA A 20 -8.18 -15.87 -19.68
C ALA A 20 -8.19 -14.62 -18.81
N ARG A 21 -9.35 -13.98 -18.67
CA ARG A 21 -9.54 -12.87 -17.75
C ARG A 21 -9.54 -13.38 -16.31
N GLN A 22 -9.11 -12.55 -15.34
CA GLN A 22 -9.04 -12.96 -13.93
C GLN A 22 -10.40 -13.46 -13.39
N TRP A 23 -11.50 -12.88 -13.83
CA TRP A 23 -12.86 -13.29 -13.43
C TRP A 23 -13.37 -14.58 -14.06
N GLU A 24 -12.65 -15.14 -15.00
CA GLU A 24 -12.93 -16.43 -15.67
C GLU A 24 -12.12 -17.57 -15.02
N MET A 25 -11.24 -17.25 -14.08
CA MET A 25 -10.33 -18.21 -13.46
C MET A 25 -10.75 -18.52 -12.02
N PRO A 26 -10.46 -19.73 -11.52
CA PRO A 26 -10.53 -20.00 -10.08
C PRO A 26 -9.64 -19.05 -9.28
N ILE A 27 -10.11 -18.57 -8.13
CA ILE A 27 -9.38 -17.62 -7.31
C ILE A 27 -7.98 -18.11 -6.90
N ALA A 28 -7.83 -19.41 -6.68
CA ALA A 28 -6.55 -20.04 -6.36
C ALA A 28 -5.51 -19.84 -7.50
N ASP A 29 -5.96 -19.93 -8.75
CA ASP A 29 -5.11 -19.76 -9.93
C ASP A 29 -4.74 -18.29 -10.12
N VAL A 30 -5.68 -17.36 -9.86
CA VAL A 30 -5.41 -15.91 -9.86
C VAL A 30 -4.34 -15.56 -8.83
N ARG A 31 -4.46 -16.09 -7.61
CA ARG A 31 -3.48 -15.88 -6.53
C ARG A 31 -2.13 -16.51 -6.88
N LYS A 32 -2.15 -17.72 -7.45
CA LYS A 32 -0.91 -18.37 -7.92
C LYS A 32 -0.21 -17.54 -8.98
N GLY A 33 -0.93 -17.09 -10.01
CA GLY A 33 -0.39 -16.24 -11.07
C GLY A 33 0.20 -14.93 -10.54
N PHE A 34 -0.43 -14.35 -9.51
CA PHE A 34 0.10 -13.15 -8.86
C PHE A 34 1.40 -13.42 -8.10
N ARG A 35 1.53 -14.53 -7.39
CA ARG A 35 2.79 -14.94 -6.74
C ARG A 35 3.89 -15.20 -7.78
N ASP A 36 3.56 -15.95 -8.82
CA ASP A 36 4.50 -16.33 -9.88
C ASP A 36 5.02 -15.11 -10.67
N PHE A 37 4.26 -14.01 -10.69
CA PHE A 37 4.65 -12.76 -11.35
C PHE A 37 5.84 -12.08 -10.64
N TRP A 38 5.87 -12.08 -9.30
CA TRP A 38 6.89 -11.37 -8.52
C TRP A 38 8.20 -12.17 -8.42
N THR A 39 8.86 -12.37 -9.57
CA THR A 39 10.15 -13.06 -9.64
C THR A 39 11.31 -12.14 -9.23
N PRO A 40 12.49 -12.70 -8.87
CA PRO A 40 13.70 -11.90 -8.64
C PRO A 40 14.12 -11.03 -9.82
N ALA A 41 13.76 -11.39 -11.05
CA ALA A 41 14.00 -10.55 -12.23
C ALA A 41 13.19 -9.25 -12.17
N ILE A 42 12.01 -9.28 -11.56
CA ILE A 42 11.14 -8.11 -11.39
C ILE A 42 11.48 -7.37 -10.10
N THR A 43 11.53 -8.07 -8.97
CA THR A 43 11.69 -7.46 -7.65
C THR A 43 13.14 -7.06 -7.32
N GLY A 44 14.11 -7.61 -8.03
CA GLY A 44 15.52 -7.58 -7.67
C GLY A 44 15.83 -8.57 -6.56
N GLN A 45 17.11 -8.64 -6.17
CA GLN A 45 17.54 -9.51 -5.07
C GLN A 45 17.07 -8.95 -3.73
N PRO A 46 16.57 -9.81 -2.82
CA PRO A 46 16.16 -9.38 -1.49
C PRO A 46 17.37 -8.95 -0.66
N PRO A 47 17.42 -7.71 -0.16
CA PRO A 47 18.46 -7.32 0.76
C PRO A 47 18.22 -7.98 2.13
N ALA A 48 19.30 -8.09 2.94
CA ALA A 48 19.26 -8.74 4.24
C ALA A 48 19.29 -7.69 5.38
N PRO A 49 18.14 -7.28 5.93
CA PRO A 49 18.12 -6.55 7.20
C PRO A 49 18.55 -7.49 8.36
N GLU A 50 18.89 -6.92 9.53
CA GLU A 50 19.37 -7.72 10.67
C GLU A 50 18.34 -8.74 11.19
N ARG A 51 17.05 -8.40 11.08
CA ARG A 51 15.95 -9.26 11.53
C ARG A 51 14.90 -9.38 10.46
N VAL A 52 14.44 -10.61 10.22
CA VAL A 52 13.21 -10.95 9.51
C VAL A 52 12.55 -12.04 10.31
N GLU A 53 11.39 -11.76 10.88
CA GLU A 53 10.71 -12.66 11.82
C GLU A 53 9.22 -12.73 11.51
N ASP A 54 8.68 -13.93 11.34
CA ASP A 54 7.24 -14.13 11.24
C ASP A 54 6.60 -13.99 12.63
N LEU A 55 5.50 -13.26 12.68
CA LEU A 55 4.74 -12.93 13.88
C LEU A 55 3.29 -13.39 13.73
N THR A 56 2.65 -13.63 14.85
CA THR A 56 1.19 -13.69 14.94
C THR A 56 0.73 -12.61 15.89
N ILE A 57 -0.05 -11.67 15.39
CA ILE A 57 -0.61 -10.57 16.19
C ILE A 57 -2.11 -10.79 16.38
N PRO A 58 -2.72 -10.27 17.45
CA PRO A 58 -4.16 -10.40 17.66
C PRO A 58 -4.96 -9.71 16.56
N GLY A 59 -5.98 -10.37 16.05
CA GLY A 59 -6.94 -9.84 15.09
C GLY A 59 -8.39 -10.18 15.45
N PRO A 60 -9.38 -9.57 14.77
CA PRO A 60 -10.80 -9.73 15.11
C PRO A 60 -11.34 -11.15 14.96
N ALA A 61 -10.73 -11.97 14.10
CA ALA A 61 -11.12 -13.35 13.85
C ALA A 61 -10.10 -14.39 14.35
N GLY A 62 -9.17 -13.97 15.21
CA GLY A 62 -8.06 -14.79 15.71
C GLY A 62 -6.71 -14.16 15.42
N GLY A 63 -5.65 -15.00 15.30
CA GLY A 63 -4.31 -14.50 15.00
C GLY A 63 -4.18 -14.02 13.55
N LEU A 64 -3.64 -12.82 13.35
CA LEU A 64 -3.20 -12.32 12.05
C LEU A 64 -1.73 -12.64 11.86
N ARG A 65 -1.38 -13.25 10.75
CA ARG A 65 0.02 -13.40 10.34
C ARG A 65 0.61 -12.03 10.02
N ALA A 66 1.83 -11.78 10.47
CA ALA A 66 2.58 -10.58 10.16
C ALA A 66 4.06 -10.93 10.02
N ARG A 67 4.86 -10.05 9.42
CA ARG A 67 6.32 -10.21 9.34
C ARG A 67 7.01 -8.91 9.70
N LEU A 68 7.94 -9.02 10.65
CA LEU A 68 8.80 -7.94 11.10
C LEU A 68 10.09 -7.93 10.26
N TYR A 69 10.48 -6.74 9.85
CA TYR A 69 11.77 -6.43 9.24
C TYR A 69 12.44 -5.31 10.02
N ALA A 70 13.69 -5.49 10.45
CA ALA A 70 14.42 -4.45 11.14
C ALA A 70 15.89 -4.46 10.73
N SER A 71 16.43 -3.29 10.40
CA SER A 71 17.84 -3.12 10.03
C SER A 71 18.74 -2.90 11.24
N ARG A 72 18.17 -2.66 12.43
CA ARG A 72 18.88 -2.51 13.70
C ARG A 72 17.92 -2.60 14.89
N ARG A 73 18.49 -2.81 16.10
CA ARG A 73 17.71 -2.90 17.34
C ARG A 73 17.54 -1.54 18.06
N ASP A 74 17.60 -0.43 17.33
CA ASP A 74 17.44 0.89 17.92
C ASP A 74 15.95 1.24 18.08
N ARG A 75 15.52 1.46 19.32
CA ARG A 75 14.12 1.74 19.70
C ARG A 75 13.72 3.21 19.58
N ARG A 76 14.44 4.02 18.79
CA ARG A 76 14.21 5.47 18.74
C ARG A 76 13.15 5.89 17.73
N ASP A 77 12.97 5.09 16.68
CA ASP A 77 12.09 5.42 15.57
C ASP A 77 10.70 4.81 15.73
N PRO A 78 9.65 5.43 15.18
CA PRO A 78 8.31 4.87 15.12
C PRO A 78 8.29 3.52 14.37
N LEU A 79 7.30 2.67 14.68
CA LEU A 79 7.04 1.49 13.90
C LEU A 79 6.33 1.88 12.60
N LEU A 80 6.78 1.32 11.46
CA LEU A 80 6.11 1.42 10.19
C LEU A 80 5.28 0.16 9.95
N VAL A 81 3.98 0.33 9.73
CA VAL A 81 3.06 -0.75 9.41
C VAL A 81 2.77 -0.71 7.93
N PHE A 82 2.94 -1.83 7.23
CA PHE A 82 2.73 -1.95 5.80
C PHE A 82 1.57 -2.89 5.48
N TYR A 83 0.62 -2.42 4.67
CA TYR A 83 -0.46 -3.21 4.10
C TYR A 83 -0.19 -3.42 2.61
N HIS A 84 -0.14 -4.70 2.20
CA HIS A 84 0.19 -5.07 0.82
C HIS A 84 -0.90 -4.72 -0.18
N GLY A 85 -0.54 -4.67 -1.48
CA GLY A 85 -1.47 -4.52 -2.59
C GLY A 85 -2.13 -5.85 -3.00
N GLY A 86 -2.92 -5.79 -4.09
CA GLY A 86 -3.54 -6.99 -4.66
C GLY A 86 -5.07 -6.96 -4.71
N GLY A 87 -5.67 -5.77 -4.68
CA GLY A 87 -7.12 -5.58 -4.86
C GLY A 87 -7.99 -6.23 -3.80
N TYR A 88 -7.47 -6.45 -2.59
CA TYR A 88 -8.11 -7.16 -1.47
C TYR A 88 -8.38 -8.65 -1.73
N VAL A 89 -7.97 -9.18 -2.87
CA VAL A 89 -8.32 -10.53 -3.35
C VAL A 89 -7.09 -11.44 -3.41
N LYS A 90 -5.93 -10.85 -3.61
CA LYS A 90 -4.64 -11.54 -3.76
C LYS A 90 -3.53 -10.72 -3.08
N GLY A 91 -2.31 -11.22 -3.11
CA GLY A 91 -1.16 -10.65 -2.43
C GLY A 91 -1.00 -11.17 -1.02
N GLY A 92 0.08 -10.78 -0.38
CA GLY A 92 0.45 -11.17 0.97
C GLY A 92 1.83 -10.67 1.36
N ILE A 93 2.31 -11.14 2.49
CA ILE A 93 3.63 -10.80 3.03
C ILE A 93 4.75 -11.21 2.07
N ASP A 94 4.60 -12.38 1.43
CA ASP A 94 5.68 -12.97 0.65
C ASP A 94 5.90 -12.20 -0.66
N GLU A 95 4.86 -11.70 -1.31
CA GLU A 95 4.94 -10.86 -2.51
C GLU A 95 5.52 -9.48 -2.22
N SER A 96 5.36 -8.97 -1.00
CA SER A 96 5.87 -7.65 -0.57
C SER A 96 7.21 -7.74 0.17
N ASP A 97 7.78 -8.94 0.35
CA ASP A 97 8.95 -9.19 1.20
C ASP A 97 10.17 -8.34 0.78
N VAL A 98 10.50 -8.34 -0.52
CA VAL A 98 11.65 -7.58 -1.03
C VAL A 98 11.50 -6.07 -0.79
N PHE A 99 10.31 -5.54 -1.03
CA PHE A 99 10.02 -4.12 -0.81
C PHE A 99 10.11 -3.76 0.69
N CYS A 100 9.51 -4.56 1.57
CA CYS A 100 9.55 -4.33 3.02
C CYS A 100 10.98 -4.40 3.58
N ARG A 101 11.85 -5.29 3.06
CA ARG A 101 13.28 -5.34 3.42
C ARG A 101 14.00 -4.05 3.03
N ARG A 102 13.79 -3.57 1.80
CA ARG A 102 14.35 -2.31 1.31
C ARG A 102 13.89 -1.13 2.16
N LEU A 103 12.59 -1.11 2.46
CA LEU A 103 11.98 -0.07 3.27
C LEU A 103 12.59 -0.03 4.68
N ALA A 104 12.74 -1.18 5.35
CA ALA A 104 13.35 -1.28 6.67
C ALA A 104 14.81 -0.78 6.70
N ILE A 105 15.57 -1.10 5.65
CA ILE A 105 16.98 -0.67 5.54
C ILE A 105 17.07 0.84 5.29
N ALA A 106 16.33 1.36 4.33
CA ALA A 106 16.41 2.76 3.93
C ALA A 106 15.86 3.70 5.00
N THR A 107 14.71 3.37 5.59
CA THR A 107 14.07 4.19 6.62
C THR A 107 14.73 4.05 7.98
N ARG A 108 15.43 2.94 8.23
CA ARG A 108 15.92 2.50 9.54
C ARG A 108 14.82 2.24 10.58
N HIS A 109 13.56 2.29 10.17
CA HIS A 109 12.42 1.91 10.99
C HIS A 109 12.30 0.38 11.05
N ALA A 110 11.77 -0.15 12.14
CA ALA A 110 11.18 -1.48 12.11
C ALA A 110 9.89 -1.41 11.25
N VAL A 111 9.75 -2.35 10.32
CA VAL A 111 8.60 -2.47 9.42
C VAL A 111 7.84 -3.74 9.77
N VAL A 112 6.53 -3.65 9.93
CA VAL A 112 5.65 -4.82 10.08
C VAL A 112 4.70 -4.88 8.90
N SER A 113 4.86 -5.90 8.06
CA SER A 113 3.88 -6.24 7.00
C SER A 113 2.78 -7.13 7.57
N VAL A 114 1.53 -6.78 7.31
CA VAL A 114 0.34 -7.45 7.87
C VAL A 114 -0.38 -8.24 6.77
N ASP A 115 -0.63 -9.51 7.03
CA ASP A 115 -1.36 -10.44 6.15
C ASP A 115 -2.85 -10.37 6.49
N TYR A 116 -3.52 -9.32 6.04
CA TYR A 116 -4.94 -9.11 6.29
C TYR A 116 -5.80 -10.10 5.50
N ARG A 117 -6.99 -10.41 5.99
CA ARG A 117 -7.93 -11.34 5.37
C ARG A 117 -8.38 -10.87 3.99
N LEU A 118 -8.44 -11.79 3.04
CA LEU A 118 -8.74 -11.54 1.63
C LEU A 118 -10.16 -11.96 1.24
N ALA A 119 -10.75 -11.21 0.34
CA ALA A 119 -11.96 -11.59 -0.39
C ALA A 119 -11.61 -12.64 -1.48
N PRO A 120 -12.57 -13.44 -1.93
CA PRO A 120 -13.99 -13.43 -1.56
C PRO A 120 -14.31 -14.15 -0.25
N GLU A 121 -13.35 -14.87 0.35
CA GLU A 121 -13.59 -15.63 1.58
C GLU A 121 -13.95 -14.72 2.76
N TYR A 122 -13.33 -13.54 2.80
CA TYR A 122 -13.54 -12.52 3.83
C TYR A 122 -13.78 -11.15 3.17
N PRO A 123 -15.00 -10.89 2.68
CA PRO A 123 -15.32 -9.60 2.06
C PRO A 123 -15.28 -8.44 3.07
N PHE A 124 -15.46 -7.22 2.60
CA PHE A 124 -15.62 -6.04 3.44
C PHE A 124 -16.62 -6.30 4.59
N PRO A 125 -16.32 -5.88 5.84
CA PRO A 125 -15.20 -5.04 6.24
C PRO A 125 -13.96 -5.79 6.76
N ALA A 126 -13.81 -7.10 6.53
CA ALA A 126 -12.81 -7.95 7.19
C ALA A 126 -11.38 -7.39 7.13
N ALA A 127 -10.93 -6.93 5.95
CA ALA A 127 -9.59 -6.35 5.79
C ALA A 127 -9.42 -5.02 6.52
N VAL A 128 -10.47 -4.19 6.56
CA VAL A 128 -10.48 -2.93 7.33
C VAL A 128 -10.41 -3.21 8.82
N ASP A 129 -11.18 -4.18 9.30
CA ASP A 129 -11.15 -4.57 10.72
C ASP A 129 -9.78 -5.10 11.14
N ASP A 130 -9.13 -5.90 10.27
CA ASP A 130 -7.77 -6.41 10.50
C ASP A 130 -6.73 -5.27 10.51
N ALA A 131 -6.85 -4.31 9.60
CA ALA A 131 -5.96 -3.17 9.54
C ALA A 131 -6.07 -2.29 10.79
N ILE A 132 -7.29 -2.02 11.26
CA ILE A 132 -7.54 -1.26 12.50
C ILE A 132 -7.02 -2.03 13.72
N ALA A 133 -7.33 -3.31 13.83
CA ALA A 133 -6.89 -4.14 14.95
C ALA A 133 -5.37 -4.26 15.02
N SER A 134 -4.71 -4.48 13.87
CA SER A 134 -3.25 -4.54 13.80
C SER A 134 -2.61 -3.22 14.19
N ALA A 135 -3.09 -2.08 13.70
CA ALA A 135 -2.58 -0.77 14.06
C ALA A 135 -2.76 -0.48 15.56
N ALA A 136 -3.92 -0.80 16.13
CA ALA A 136 -4.20 -0.61 17.56
C ALA A 136 -3.25 -1.44 18.44
N TRP A 137 -3.04 -2.71 18.10
CA TRP A 137 -2.14 -3.58 18.85
C TRP A 137 -0.68 -3.12 18.71
N LEU A 138 -0.23 -2.86 17.49
CA LEU A 138 1.14 -2.43 17.20
C LEU A 138 1.49 -1.09 17.84
N SER A 139 0.52 -0.18 17.98
CA SER A 139 0.72 1.11 18.66
C SER A 139 1.17 0.95 20.11
N SER A 140 0.67 -0.07 20.80
CA SER A 140 0.99 -0.34 22.21
C SER A 140 2.16 -1.32 22.41
N HIS A 141 2.48 -2.18 21.42
CA HIS A 141 3.49 -3.25 21.53
C HIS A 141 4.77 -2.99 20.70
N ALA A 142 4.93 -1.81 20.13
CA ALA A 142 6.08 -1.47 19.28
C ALA A 142 7.44 -1.71 19.97
N ASN A 143 7.53 -1.51 21.29
CA ASN A 143 8.77 -1.74 22.06
C ASN A 143 9.22 -3.21 22.00
N GLU A 144 8.31 -4.15 22.00
CA GLU A 144 8.62 -5.58 21.92
C GLU A 144 9.22 -5.94 20.55
N LEU A 145 8.87 -5.17 19.54
CA LEU A 145 9.33 -5.34 18.17
C LEU A 145 10.61 -4.55 17.83
N GLY A 146 11.15 -3.80 18.81
CA GLY A 146 12.38 -3.02 18.62
C GLY A 146 12.14 -1.62 18.03
N ALA A 147 10.93 -1.09 18.16
CA ALA A 147 10.57 0.26 17.80
C ALA A 147 10.12 1.08 19.03
N ARG A 148 9.99 2.39 18.90
CA ARG A 148 9.46 3.24 19.96
C ARG A 148 7.95 3.06 20.06
N THR A 149 7.42 2.79 21.25
CA THR A 149 5.98 2.87 21.50
C THR A 149 5.48 4.29 21.27
N GLY A 150 4.35 4.42 20.60
CA GLY A 150 3.75 5.72 20.28
C GLY A 150 3.26 5.79 18.85
N PRO A 151 3.27 6.98 18.25
CA PRO A 151 2.66 7.17 16.93
C PRO A 151 3.30 6.31 15.85
N LEU A 152 2.47 5.58 15.10
CA LEU A 152 2.86 4.73 13.97
C LEU A 152 3.03 5.54 12.68
N VAL A 153 3.81 5.00 11.74
CA VAL A 153 3.70 5.33 10.32
C VAL A 153 2.84 4.24 9.66
N LEU A 154 1.70 4.59 9.09
CA LEU A 154 0.90 3.64 8.29
C LEU A 154 1.27 3.77 6.83
N SER A 155 1.56 2.66 6.19
CA SER A 155 1.90 2.62 4.77
C SER A 155 1.14 1.51 4.07
N GLY A 156 0.89 1.68 2.79
CA GLY A 156 0.32 0.63 1.97
C GLY A 156 0.31 0.96 0.49
N GLU A 157 0.18 -0.09 -0.29
CA GLU A 157 0.14 -0.04 -1.75
C GLU A 157 -1.25 -0.39 -2.25
N SER A 158 -1.79 0.37 -3.20
CA SER A 158 -3.05 0.02 -3.88
C SER A 158 -4.21 -0.19 -2.88
N ALA A 159 -4.77 -1.39 -2.81
CA ALA A 159 -5.73 -1.79 -1.77
C ALA A 159 -5.18 -1.59 -0.35
N GLY A 160 -3.91 -1.90 -0.10
CA GLY A 160 -3.25 -1.61 1.17
C GLY A 160 -3.11 -0.12 1.46
N GLY A 161 -2.94 0.70 0.43
CA GLY A 161 -2.99 2.17 0.54
C GLY A 161 -4.36 2.68 0.97
N ASN A 162 -5.43 2.06 0.49
CA ASN A 162 -6.79 2.30 0.97
C ASN A 162 -6.93 1.94 2.45
N LEU A 163 -6.48 0.74 2.84
CA LEU A 163 -6.54 0.29 4.24
C LEU A 163 -5.78 1.26 5.16
N ALA A 164 -4.62 1.75 4.75
CA ALA A 164 -3.86 2.75 5.50
C ALA A 164 -4.64 4.07 5.65
N ALA A 165 -5.24 4.60 4.57
CA ALA A 165 -6.02 5.83 4.59
C ALA A 165 -7.29 5.71 5.46
N VAL A 166 -8.04 4.60 5.32
CA VAL A 166 -9.23 4.32 6.14
C VAL A 166 -8.84 4.17 7.61
N THR A 167 -7.75 3.45 7.92
CA THR A 167 -7.27 3.31 9.30
C THR A 167 -6.87 4.65 9.90
N CYS A 168 -6.19 5.54 9.16
CA CYS A 168 -5.90 6.91 9.60
C CYS A 168 -7.17 7.70 9.91
N SER A 169 -8.21 7.57 9.09
CA SER A 169 -9.49 8.22 9.33
C SER A 169 -10.16 7.71 10.61
N ARG A 170 -10.17 6.40 10.83
CA ARG A 170 -10.73 5.75 12.01
C ARG A 170 -9.96 6.05 13.30
N ALA A 171 -8.62 6.18 13.21
CA ALA A 171 -7.75 6.48 14.33
C ALA A 171 -8.08 7.82 15.01
N ARG A 172 -8.67 8.79 14.29
CA ARG A 172 -9.09 10.08 14.89
C ARG A 172 -10.10 9.92 16.03
N ALA A 173 -10.92 8.88 16.00
CA ALA A 173 -11.92 8.58 17.01
C ALA A 173 -11.50 7.44 17.97
N ASP A 174 -10.33 6.85 17.79
CA ASP A 174 -9.86 5.70 18.56
C ASP A 174 -8.54 6.02 19.29
N SER A 175 -8.64 6.31 20.60
CA SER A 175 -7.47 6.64 21.43
C SER A 175 -6.45 5.51 21.59
N ARG A 176 -6.75 4.29 21.14
CA ARG A 176 -5.79 3.17 21.13
C ARG A 176 -4.74 3.31 20.05
N MET A 177 -4.96 4.16 19.05
CA MET A 177 -4.07 4.38 17.94
C MET A 177 -3.57 5.82 17.92
N ALA A 178 -2.26 5.98 17.79
CA ALA A 178 -1.64 7.25 17.47
C ALA A 178 -0.91 7.10 16.14
N ILE A 179 -1.27 7.91 15.14
CA ILE A 179 -0.66 7.86 13.81
C ILE A 179 0.10 9.15 13.55
N ARG A 180 1.39 9.03 13.24
CA ARG A 180 2.27 10.16 12.94
C ARG A 180 2.14 10.62 11.50
N SER A 181 2.12 9.67 10.57
CA SER A 181 2.06 9.94 9.13
C SER A 181 1.52 8.74 8.37
N GLN A 182 1.07 9.00 7.15
CA GLN A 182 0.62 8.00 6.20
C GLN A 182 1.44 8.06 4.91
N VAL A 183 1.80 6.89 4.36
CA VAL A 183 2.50 6.73 3.09
C VAL A 183 1.64 5.88 2.17
N LEU A 184 1.06 6.51 1.16
CA LEU A 184 0.07 5.92 0.28
C LEU A 184 0.67 5.74 -1.13
N LEU A 185 0.94 4.49 -1.51
CA LEU A 185 1.56 4.14 -2.78
C LEU A 185 0.48 3.69 -3.77
N GLN A 186 0.23 4.49 -4.81
CA GLN A 186 -0.84 4.27 -5.79
C GLN A 186 -2.16 3.81 -5.12
N PRO A 187 -2.67 4.55 -4.12
CA PRO A 187 -3.76 4.09 -3.28
C PRO A 187 -5.08 3.99 -4.04
N VAL A 188 -5.91 3.00 -3.73
CA VAL A 188 -7.32 2.96 -4.09
C VAL A 188 -8.09 3.94 -3.20
N LEU A 189 -8.75 4.92 -3.78
CA LEU A 189 -9.47 5.98 -3.04
C LEU A 189 -10.89 6.24 -3.55
N ASP A 190 -11.27 5.67 -4.71
CA ASP A 190 -12.55 5.87 -5.38
C ASP A 190 -13.10 4.58 -6.00
N PHE A 191 -14.00 3.89 -5.31
CA PHE A 191 -14.67 2.68 -5.83
C PHE A 191 -15.69 2.98 -6.94
N THR A 192 -15.97 4.27 -7.23
CA THR A 192 -16.89 4.63 -8.31
C THR A 192 -16.23 4.55 -9.69
N LEU A 193 -14.91 4.41 -9.75
CA LEU A 193 -14.12 4.39 -10.98
C LEU A 193 -14.38 5.61 -11.88
N SER A 194 -14.54 6.79 -11.26
CA SER A 194 -15.01 8.00 -11.95
C SER A 194 -13.89 8.88 -12.52
N CYS A 195 -12.62 8.54 -12.26
CA CYS A 195 -11.48 9.34 -12.67
C CYS A 195 -11.11 9.14 -14.15
N ALA A 196 -10.54 10.18 -14.79
CA ALA A 196 -10.19 10.14 -16.21
C ALA A 196 -9.08 9.11 -16.50
N SER A 197 -8.15 8.88 -15.57
CA SER A 197 -7.10 7.85 -15.70
C SER A 197 -7.64 6.43 -15.86
N MET A 198 -8.92 6.17 -15.50
CA MET A 198 -9.60 4.89 -15.75
C MET A 198 -9.78 4.56 -17.25
N ALA A 199 -9.50 5.53 -18.14
CA ALA A 199 -9.55 5.33 -19.58
C ALA A 199 -8.25 4.72 -20.16
N LEU A 200 -7.18 4.56 -19.36
CA LEU A 200 -5.96 3.88 -19.80
C LEU A 200 -6.27 2.44 -20.25
N SER A 201 -5.73 2.09 -21.42
CA SER A 201 -5.93 0.76 -22.01
C SER A 201 -5.02 -0.29 -21.32
N ALA A 202 -5.36 -1.56 -21.51
CA ALA A 202 -4.55 -2.66 -20.98
C ALA A 202 -3.12 -2.73 -21.58
N SER A 203 -2.87 -2.05 -22.71
CA SER A 203 -1.52 -1.92 -23.30
C SER A 203 -0.71 -0.77 -22.69
N GLU A 204 -1.33 0.06 -21.86
CA GLU A 204 -0.69 1.22 -21.20
C GLU A 204 -0.53 1.06 -19.70
N CYS A 205 -1.25 0.13 -19.07
CA CYS A 205 -1.22 -0.05 -17.61
C CYS A 205 -1.25 -1.52 -17.20
N LEU A 206 -0.76 -1.80 -15.99
CA LEU A 206 -0.77 -3.17 -15.42
C LEU A 206 -2.11 -3.55 -14.79
N VAL A 207 -2.89 -2.57 -14.33
CA VAL A 207 -4.18 -2.77 -13.67
C VAL A 207 -5.26 -1.97 -14.41
N PRO A 208 -5.85 -2.54 -15.47
CA PRO A 208 -6.91 -1.88 -16.20
C PRO A 208 -8.21 -1.80 -15.39
N ARG A 209 -9.10 -0.91 -15.79
CA ARG A 209 -10.40 -0.66 -15.16
C ARG A 209 -11.21 -1.93 -14.87
N ASP A 210 -11.25 -2.87 -15.82
CA ASP A 210 -12.04 -4.10 -15.67
C ASP A 210 -11.54 -4.99 -14.53
N ASP A 211 -10.20 -5.02 -14.31
CA ASP A 211 -9.60 -5.72 -13.18
C ASP A 211 -10.03 -5.06 -11.86
N LEU A 212 -10.02 -3.71 -11.79
CA LEU A 212 -10.48 -2.98 -10.60
C LEU A 212 -11.96 -3.24 -10.31
N GLU A 213 -12.81 -3.18 -11.34
CA GLU A 213 -14.24 -3.48 -11.19
C GLU A 213 -14.47 -4.89 -10.63
N TRP A 214 -13.68 -5.87 -11.08
CA TRP A 214 -13.76 -7.23 -10.57
C TRP A 214 -13.32 -7.33 -9.10
N TYR A 215 -12.18 -6.70 -8.73
CA TYR A 215 -11.73 -6.68 -7.34
C TYR A 215 -12.77 -6.04 -6.42
N TYR A 216 -13.34 -4.92 -6.83
CA TYR A 216 -14.33 -4.20 -6.03
C TYR A 216 -15.61 -5.01 -5.82
N ARG A 217 -16.05 -5.77 -6.83
CA ARG A 217 -17.20 -6.69 -6.66
C ARG A 217 -16.90 -7.83 -5.70
N MET A 218 -15.70 -8.38 -5.73
CA MET A 218 -15.28 -9.46 -4.83
C MET A 218 -15.16 -8.98 -3.38
N TYR A 219 -14.61 -7.78 -3.19
CA TYR A 219 -14.33 -7.21 -1.88
C TYR A 219 -15.56 -6.53 -1.27
N TYR A 220 -16.21 -5.65 -2.05
CA TYR A 220 -17.32 -4.83 -1.61
C TYR A 220 -18.56 -5.08 -2.45
N GLY A 221 -19.42 -5.97 -1.98
CA GLY A 221 -20.71 -6.27 -2.62
C GLY A 221 -21.80 -5.23 -2.38
N GLY A 222 -21.50 -4.15 -1.63
CA GLY A 222 -22.44 -3.08 -1.32
C GLY A 222 -22.70 -2.14 -2.48
N SER A 223 -23.85 -1.45 -2.42
CA SER A 223 -24.30 -0.50 -3.46
C SER A 223 -23.71 0.91 -3.29
N ASP A 224 -23.34 1.31 -2.08
CA ASP A 224 -22.79 2.65 -1.80
C ASP A 224 -21.26 2.69 -1.98
N ARG A 225 -20.84 2.80 -3.21
CA ARG A 225 -19.42 2.93 -3.58
C ARG A 225 -18.75 4.24 -3.12
N LYS A 226 -19.55 5.20 -2.60
CA LYS A 226 -19.03 6.45 -2.03
C LYS A 226 -18.87 6.38 -0.52
N SER A 227 -19.16 5.26 0.12
CA SER A 227 -18.89 5.09 1.55
C SER A 227 -17.42 5.40 1.85
N PRO A 228 -17.11 6.28 2.83
CA PRO A 228 -15.74 6.64 3.20
C PRO A 228 -14.87 5.45 3.62
N ASP A 229 -15.48 4.35 4.05
CA ASP A 229 -14.76 3.14 4.46
C ASP A 229 -14.25 2.30 3.30
N VAL A 230 -14.67 2.58 2.08
CA VAL A 230 -14.12 1.98 0.85
C VAL A 230 -13.57 3.04 -0.10
N SER A 231 -14.11 4.25 -0.06
CA SER A 231 -13.72 5.38 -0.91
C SER A 231 -13.36 6.61 -0.07
N PRO A 232 -12.15 6.67 0.50
CA PRO A 232 -11.70 7.82 1.31
C PRO A 232 -11.83 9.17 0.60
N LEU A 233 -11.85 9.19 -0.73
CA LEU A 233 -12.05 10.40 -1.53
C LEU A 233 -13.38 11.11 -1.22
N PHE A 234 -14.38 10.39 -0.71
CA PHE A 234 -15.70 10.92 -0.37
C PHE A 234 -15.89 11.12 1.15
N ALA A 235 -14.80 11.07 1.92
CA ALA A 235 -14.91 11.36 3.35
C ALA A 235 -15.38 12.81 3.58
N PRO A 236 -16.36 13.04 4.44
CA PRO A 236 -16.96 14.38 4.64
C PRO A 236 -16.00 15.34 5.34
N ASP A 237 -15.03 14.82 6.06
CA ASP A 237 -14.04 15.60 6.81
C ASP A 237 -12.69 14.89 6.83
N LEU A 238 -11.65 15.61 6.41
CA LEU A 238 -10.26 15.15 6.39
C LEU A 238 -9.37 15.97 7.35
N ALA A 239 -9.93 16.93 8.08
CA ALA A 239 -9.16 17.73 9.02
C ALA A 239 -8.57 16.86 10.15
N GLY A 240 -7.34 17.16 10.54
CA GLY A 240 -6.66 16.44 11.60
C GLY A 240 -6.15 15.04 11.21
N LEU A 241 -6.23 14.65 9.94
CA LEU A 241 -5.51 13.48 9.43
C LEU A 241 -4.01 13.69 9.54
N PRO A 242 -3.21 12.62 9.72
CA PRO A 242 -1.77 12.71 9.82
C PRO A 242 -1.15 13.17 8.49
N ALA A 243 0.05 13.79 8.56
CA ALA A 243 0.83 14.17 7.40
C ALA A 243 0.92 13.01 6.39
N ALA A 244 0.84 13.31 5.10
CA ALA A 244 0.74 12.32 4.04
C ALA A 244 1.86 12.44 3.00
N LEU A 245 2.42 11.29 2.60
CA LEU A 245 3.14 11.13 1.34
C LEU A 245 2.26 10.30 0.40
N ILE A 246 1.91 10.87 -0.75
CA ILE A 246 1.15 10.17 -1.78
C ILE A 246 2.03 10.02 -3.02
N VAL A 247 2.27 8.78 -3.41
CA VAL A 247 3.03 8.43 -4.62
C VAL A 247 2.07 7.88 -5.65
N THR A 248 2.09 8.46 -6.85
CA THR A 248 1.34 7.97 -8.01
C THR A 248 2.27 7.62 -9.16
N ALA A 249 1.77 6.93 -10.17
CA ALA A 249 2.49 6.58 -11.38
C ALA A 249 1.75 7.16 -12.60
N GLU A 250 2.51 7.60 -13.62
CA GLU A 250 1.92 8.27 -14.80
C GLU A 250 0.98 7.34 -15.58
N TYR A 251 1.35 6.06 -15.71
CA TYR A 251 0.60 5.02 -16.42
C TYR A 251 -0.17 4.13 -15.44
N ASP A 252 -0.99 4.77 -14.60
CA ASP A 252 -1.79 4.09 -13.59
C ASP A 252 -3.25 4.57 -13.62
N THR A 253 -4.19 3.65 -13.67
CA THR A 253 -5.63 3.94 -13.59
C THR A 253 -6.01 4.66 -12.28
N LEU A 254 -5.27 4.45 -11.17
CA LEU A 254 -5.50 5.08 -9.88
C LEU A 254 -4.82 6.47 -9.74
N ARG A 255 -4.09 6.94 -10.76
CA ARG A 255 -3.33 8.20 -10.70
C ARG A 255 -4.18 9.40 -10.29
N ASP A 256 -5.32 9.59 -10.96
CA ASP A 256 -6.10 10.82 -10.79
C ASP A 256 -6.87 10.86 -9.47
N GLU A 257 -7.23 9.72 -8.90
CA GLU A 257 -7.84 9.69 -7.56
C GLU A 257 -6.83 10.04 -6.47
N GLY A 258 -5.58 9.60 -6.62
CA GLY A 258 -4.48 10.05 -5.77
C GLY A 258 -4.29 11.56 -5.82
N ALA A 259 -4.24 12.14 -7.03
CA ALA A 259 -4.11 13.60 -7.22
C ALA A 259 -5.30 14.38 -6.62
N LYS A 260 -6.53 13.89 -6.77
CA LYS A 260 -7.72 14.51 -6.16
C LYS A 260 -7.65 14.47 -4.62
N TYR A 261 -7.21 13.36 -4.06
CA TYR A 261 -7.10 13.20 -2.60
C TYR A 261 -6.07 14.16 -2.01
N VAL A 262 -4.94 14.39 -2.71
CA VAL A 262 -3.96 15.43 -2.35
C VAL A 262 -4.65 16.79 -2.19
N GLY A 263 -5.43 17.24 -3.17
CA GLY A 263 -6.15 18.51 -3.12
C GLY A 263 -7.12 18.60 -1.95
N LEU A 264 -7.83 17.53 -1.64
CA LEU A 264 -8.75 17.47 -0.50
C LEU A 264 -8.03 17.55 0.84
N LEU A 265 -6.93 16.80 1.02
CA LEU A 265 -6.10 16.83 2.22
C LEU A 265 -5.50 18.21 2.45
N GLN A 266 -4.94 18.85 1.40
CA GLN A 266 -4.41 20.21 1.47
C GLN A 266 -5.50 21.21 1.87
N SER A 267 -6.69 21.10 1.28
CA SER A 267 -7.83 21.96 1.61
C SER A 267 -8.30 21.79 3.06
N ALA A 268 -8.08 20.61 3.64
CA ALA A 268 -8.34 20.30 5.04
C ALA A 268 -7.20 20.69 6.00
N GLY A 269 -6.13 21.33 5.50
CA GLY A 269 -4.99 21.77 6.31
C GLY A 269 -4.00 20.66 6.68
N VAL A 270 -4.05 19.50 5.99
CA VAL A 270 -3.10 18.41 6.19
C VAL A 270 -1.82 18.69 5.43
N ASP A 271 -0.65 18.44 6.07
CA ASP A 271 0.66 18.49 5.38
C ASP A 271 0.77 17.32 4.40
N VAL A 272 0.88 17.60 3.09
CA VAL A 272 0.90 16.58 2.03
C VAL A 272 2.08 16.80 1.10
N ARG A 273 2.86 15.74 0.91
CA ARG A 273 3.81 15.61 -0.21
C ARG A 273 3.24 14.67 -1.25
N CYS A 274 3.42 15.01 -2.53
CA CYS A 274 2.95 14.17 -3.63
C CYS A 274 3.97 14.12 -4.74
N THR A 275 4.24 12.92 -5.24
CA THR A 275 5.08 12.69 -6.42
C THR A 275 4.36 11.76 -7.39
N CYS A 276 4.22 12.22 -8.65
CA CYS A 276 3.81 11.36 -9.76
C CYS A 276 5.07 10.93 -10.53
N TYR A 277 5.38 9.63 -10.50
CA TYR A 277 6.56 9.09 -11.17
C TYR A 277 6.32 8.95 -12.67
N PRO A 278 7.08 9.70 -13.50
CA PRO A 278 6.87 9.69 -14.94
C PRO A 278 7.34 8.38 -15.58
N GLY A 279 6.61 7.89 -16.58
CA GLY A 279 6.90 6.65 -17.27
C GLY A 279 6.64 5.38 -16.46
N MET A 280 6.19 5.49 -15.20
CA MET A 280 5.95 4.34 -14.32
C MET A 280 4.52 3.84 -14.38
N VAL A 281 4.34 2.57 -13.98
CA VAL A 281 3.07 1.85 -13.90
C VAL A 281 2.69 1.55 -12.45
N HIS A 282 1.49 1.04 -12.22
CA HIS A 282 1.03 0.56 -10.92
C HIS A 282 1.98 -0.49 -10.33
N GLY A 283 2.37 -0.33 -9.06
CA GLY A 283 3.25 -1.29 -8.36
C GLY A 283 4.74 -1.17 -8.68
N PHE A 284 5.18 -0.13 -9.40
CA PHE A 284 6.59 0.03 -9.83
C PHE A 284 7.59 0.03 -8.68
N GLN A 285 7.22 0.45 -7.49
CA GLN A 285 8.09 0.45 -6.30
C GLN A 285 8.56 -0.95 -5.90
N GLN A 286 7.86 -1.99 -6.31
CA GLN A 286 8.26 -3.38 -6.13
C GLN A 286 9.16 -3.91 -7.27
N MET A 287 9.36 -3.14 -8.34
CA MET A 287 10.02 -3.58 -9.58
C MET A 287 11.48 -3.14 -9.67
N ALA A 288 12.22 -3.27 -8.58
CA ALA A 288 13.60 -2.80 -8.51
C ALA A 288 14.61 -3.61 -9.36
N GLY A 289 14.20 -4.75 -9.90
CA GLY A 289 14.96 -5.48 -10.92
C GLY A 289 14.80 -4.88 -12.32
N LEU A 290 13.80 -4.01 -12.53
CA LEU A 290 13.48 -3.44 -13.84
C LEU A 290 13.76 -1.94 -13.92
N VAL A 291 13.41 -1.17 -12.89
CA VAL A 291 13.44 0.31 -12.92
C VAL A 291 14.12 0.91 -11.69
N THR A 292 14.94 1.94 -11.91
CA THR A 292 15.62 2.67 -10.81
C THR A 292 14.63 3.46 -9.94
N ALA A 293 13.53 3.92 -10.52
CA ALA A 293 12.46 4.62 -9.81
C ALA A 293 11.93 3.83 -8.58
N ALA A 294 12.05 2.50 -8.58
CA ALA A 294 11.73 1.67 -7.43
C ALA A 294 12.67 1.91 -6.23
N GLN A 295 13.92 2.33 -6.46
CA GLN A 295 14.82 2.76 -5.40
C GLN A 295 14.54 4.21 -4.99
N ASP A 296 14.27 5.08 -5.96
CA ASP A 296 14.01 6.50 -5.71
C ASP A 296 12.81 6.68 -4.77
N VAL A 297 11.73 5.90 -4.96
CA VAL A 297 10.55 5.96 -4.08
C VAL A 297 10.85 5.48 -2.66
N VAL A 298 11.72 4.48 -2.49
CA VAL A 298 12.15 4.02 -1.16
C VAL A 298 12.95 5.11 -0.44
N GLU A 299 13.80 5.84 -1.16
CA GLU A 299 14.57 6.98 -0.63
C GLU A 299 13.66 8.17 -0.29
N GLU A 300 12.66 8.46 -1.13
CA GLU A 300 11.64 9.47 -0.87
C GLU A 300 10.85 9.15 0.41
N ILE A 301 10.42 7.89 0.59
CA ILE A 301 9.76 7.46 1.83
C ILE A 301 10.70 7.67 3.02
N ALA A 302 11.96 7.27 2.91
CA ALA A 302 12.94 7.43 3.99
C ALA A 302 13.14 8.90 4.38
N ALA A 303 13.20 9.81 3.40
CA ALA A 303 13.30 11.25 3.64
C ALA A 303 12.01 11.85 4.24
N PHE A 304 10.85 11.28 3.93
CA PHE A 304 9.57 11.72 4.48
C PHE A 304 9.39 11.29 5.95
N VAL A 305 9.68 10.02 6.27
CA VAL A 305 9.47 9.50 7.63
C VAL A 305 10.56 9.92 8.62
N ASN A 306 11.76 10.31 8.12
CA ASN A 306 12.88 10.84 8.86
C ASN A 306 13.17 12.30 8.47
N PRO A 307 12.24 13.25 8.66
CA PRO A 307 12.53 14.64 8.35
C PRO A 307 13.77 15.04 9.16
N ALA A 308 14.75 15.64 8.51
CA ALA A 308 15.89 16.21 9.20
C ALA A 308 15.33 17.10 10.32
N THR A 309 15.70 16.79 11.57
CA THR A 309 15.37 17.66 12.71
C THR A 309 15.97 19.00 12.35
N GLY A 310 15.12 19.97 11.99
CA GLY A 310 15.56 21.32 11.71
C GLY A 310 16.37 21.76 12.93
N ILE A 311 17.65 22.01 12.72
CA ILE A 311 18.44 22.82 13.62
C ILE A 311 17.71 24.17 13.57
N ALA A 312 16.92 24.44 14.60
CA ALA A 312 16.47 25.81 14.85
C ALA A 312 17.73 26.62 15.07
N VAL A 313 18.07 27.47 14.08
CA VAL A 313 19.05 28.52 14.19
C VAL A 313 18.41 29.70 14.93
#